data_8c7a2d26eee9d55bd3b519d9e8f0a7af
#
_entry.id   8c7a2d26eee9d55bd3b519d9e8f0a7af
#
_cell.length_a   1.000
_cell.length_b   1.000
_cell.length_c   1.000
_cell.angle_alpha   90.00
_cell.angle_beta   90.00
_cell.angle_gamma   90.00
#
_symmetry.space_group_name_H-M   'P 1'
#
loop_
_entity.id
_entity.type
_entity.pdbx_description
1 polymer ?
#
loop_
_entity_poly.entity_id
_entity_poly.type
_entity_poly.pdbx_seq_one_letter_code
_entity_poly.pdbx_strand_id
1 'polypeptide(L)'
;MRTIKFRGKKEETGEWVYGFFAFLYVSDMADSGQISQGIQSIPSILNDDYGRSKNCWNTVVQKTVGQFTGFLDFHRKEIYEGDIIQRYYNIGGKIYKSEGVVVFEDGAFGVKQGDSILHLHSVKGWSIIGNIHDNPKLLEGGAQ
;
A
#
# COMPACT_ATOMS: atom_id res chain seq x y z
N MET A 1 -11.91 -9.75 -14.58
CA MET A 1 -10.50 -9.32 -14.69
C MET A 1 -10.06 -8.75 -13.37
N ARG A 2 -8.89 -9.14 -12.85
CA ARG A 2 -8.38 -8.61 -11.56
C ARG A 2 -7.86 -7.19 -11.74
N THR A 3 -8.27 -6.26 -10.87
CA THR A 3 -7.73 -4.90 -10.84
C THR A 3 -6.37 -4.92 -10.15
N ILE A 4 -5.32 -4.50 -10.86
CA ILE A 4 -3.99 -4.29 -10.29
C ILE A 4 -3.82 -2.79 -10.10
N LYS A 5 -3.67 -2.36 -8.85
CA LYS A 5 -3.61 -0.96 -8.45
C LYS A 5 -2.66 -0.81 -7.28
N PHE A 6 -1.99 0.31 -7.20
CA PHE A 6 -1.04 0.64 -6.15
C PHE A 6 -1.41 1.96 -5.48
N ARG A 7 -0.87 2.17 -4.29
CA ARG A 7 -0.82 3.49 -3.66
C ARG A 7 0.62 3.79 -3.24
N GLY A 8 0.93 5.06 -3.07
CA GLY A 8 2.21 5.53 -2.53
C GLY A 8 2.08 6.96 -2.06
N LYS A 9 2.99 7.40 -1.20
CA LYS A 9 3.04 8.81 -0.78
C LYS A 9 3.87 9.61 -1.77
N LYS A 10 3.32 10.72 -2.27
CA LYS A 10 4.06 11.68 -3.08
C LYS A 10 5.28 12.18 -2.31
N GLU A 11 6.43 12.18 -2.96
CA GLU A 11 7.67 12.66 -2.34
C GLU A 11 7.57 14.13 -1.94
N GLU A 12 6.93 14.93 -2.78
CA GLU A 12 6.82 16.38 -2.62
C GLU A 12 5.85 16.81 -1.51
N THR A 13 4.69 16.16 -1.39
CA THR A 13 3.60 16.59 -0.50
C THR A 13 3.30 15.63 0.65
N GLY A 14 3.74 14.37 0.57
CA GLY A 14 3.37 13.31 1.50
C GLY A 14 1.92 12.82 1.38
N GLU A 15 1.15 13.33 0.42
CA GLU A 15 -0.21 12.87 0.15
C GLU A 15 -0.23 11.50 -0.52
N TRP A 16 -1.25 10.71 -0.21
CA TRP A 16 -1.47 9.43 -0.89
C TRP A 16 -1.95 9.65 -2.33
N VAL A 17 -1.32 8.94 -3.25
CA VAL A 17 -1.75 8.83 -4.65
C VAL A 17 -2.00 7.37 -4.99
N TYR A 18 -2.99 7.12 -5.82
CA TYR A 18 -3.48 5.79 -6.20
C TYR A 18 -3.43 5.63 -7.71
N GLY A 19 -3.07 4.45 -8.21
CA GLY A 19 -3.04 4.17 -9.63
C GLY A 19 -2.05 3.08 -10.03
N PHE A 20 -1.51 3.20 -11.23
CA PHE A 20 -0.54 2.27 -11.79
C PHE A 20 0.88 2.65 -11.38
N PHE A 21 1.63 1.69 -10.83
CA PHE A 21 3.01 1.91 -10.39
C PHE A 21 4.01 1.49 -11.48
N ALA A 22 5.03 2.33 -11.70
CA ALA A 22 6.17 2.03 -12.56
C ALA A 22 7.43 2.76 -12.08
N PHE A 23 8.59 2.26 -12.52
CA PHE A 23 9.82 3.02 -12.46
C PHE A 23 9.99 3.79 -13.77
N LEU A 24 10.05 5.12 -13.69
CA LEU A 24 10.39 5.97 -14.82
C LEU A 24 11.90 6.15 -14.87
N TYR A 25 12.46 5.99 -16.05
CA TYR A 25 13.88 6.23 -16.28
C TYR A 25 14.08 7.62 -16.85
N VAL A 26 14.82 8.45 -16.12
CA VAL A 26 15.18 9.81 -16.55
C VAL A 26 16.69 9.82 -16.80
N SER A 27 17.07 10.22 -18.00
CA SER A 27 18.46 10.52 -18.33
C SER A 27 18.62 12.03 -18.39
N ASP A 28 19.50 12.59 -17.56
CA ASP A 28 19.93 13.98 -17.73
C ASP A 28 20.79 14.08 -18.98
N MET A 29 20.21 14.65 -20.04
CA MET A 29 20.96 15.03 -21.24
C MET A 29 21.62 16.39 -20.95
N ALA A 30 22.94 16.42 -20.87
CA ALA A 30 23.66 17.69 -20.92
C ALA A 30 23.40 18.36 -22.28
N ASP A 31 23.47 19.70 -22.34
CA ASP A 31 23.31 20.50 -23.56
C ASP A 31 24.25 20.05 -24.72
N SER A 32 25.26 19.27 -24.42
CA SER A 32 26.21 18.67 -25.39
C SER A 32 25.71 17.34 -26.01
N GLY A 33 24.51 16.86 -25.66
CA GLY A 33 24.00 15.57 -26.15
C GLY A 33 24.66 14.35 -25.51
N GLN A 34 25.51 14.52 -24.51
CA GLN A 34 26.13 13.42 -23.75
C GLN A 34 25.36 13.20 -22.43
N ILE A 35 25.20 11.93 -22.03
CA ILE A 35 24.62 11.58 -20.74
C ILE A 35 25.61 11.99 -19.65
N SER A 36 25.31 13.05 -18.89
CA SER A 36 26.21 13.61 -17.88
C SER A 36 26.15 12.90 -16.53
N GLN A 37 25.04 12.21 -16.25
CA GLN A 37 24.84 11.36 -15.07
C GLN A 37 24.08 10.11 -15.48
N GLY A 38 24.28 9.01 -14.78
CA GLY A 38 23.67 7.73 -15.12
C GLY A 38 22.12 7.78 -15.15
N ILE A 39 21.51 6.79 -15.76
CA ILE A 39 20.05 6.62 -15.79
C ILE A 39 19.55 6.47 -14.36
N GLN A 40 18.69 7.40 -13.93
CA GLN A 40 18.00 7.31 -12.64
C GLN A 40 16.65 6.65 -12.81
N SER A 41 16.33 5.67 -11.95
CA SER A 41 15.00 5.10 -11.88
C SER A 41 14.19 5.82 -10.80
N ILE A 42 13.07 6.40 -11.20
CA ILE A 42 12.20 7.17 -10.31
C ILE A 42 10.91 6.38 -10.07
N PRO A 43 10.64 5.95 -8.82
CA PRO A 43 9.36 5.29 -8.50
C PRO A 43 8.21 6.29 -8.66
N SER A 44 7.24 5.95 -9.50
CA SER A 44 6.16 6.86 -9.85
C SER A 44 4.82 6.14 -9.95
N ILE A 45 3.75 6.85 -9.61
CA ILE A 45 2.36 6.38 -9.78
C ILE A 45 1.65 7.25 -10.78
N LEU A 46 1.10 6.61 -11.82
CA LEU A 46 0.17 7.20 -12.76
C LEU A 46 -1.23 7.23 -12.13
N ASN A 47 -1.74 8.41 -11.93
CA ASN A 47 -3.07 8.62 -11.35
C ASN A 47 -4.17 8.27 -12.36
N ASP A 48 -5.26 7.64 -11.88
CA ASP A 48 -6.44 7.27 -12.69
C ASP A 48 -7.28 8.48 -13.20
N ASP A 49 -6.91 9.70 -12.84
CA ASP A 49 -7.58 10.94 -13.25
C ASP A 49 -7.30 11.25 -14.73
N TYR A 50 -7.77 10.35 -15.60
CA TYR A 50 -7.66 10.44 -17.04
C TYR A 50 -8.42 11.67 -17.53
N GLY A 51 -7.70 12.75 -17.85
CA GLY A 51 -8.22 13.83 -18.67
C GLY A 51 -8.06 15.26 -18.17
N ARG A 52 -7.49 15.53 -17.01
CA ARG A 52 -7.40 16.91 -16.46
C ARG A 52 -6.02 17.49 -16.23
N SER A 53 -4.94 16.69 -16.32
CA SER A 53 -3.58 17.20 -16.14
C SER A 53 -2.60 16.59 -17.12
N LYS A 54 -1.69 17.41 -17.65
CA LYS A 54 -0.63 17.00 -18.59
C LYS A 54 0.47 16.14 -17.95
N ASN A 55 0.48 16.00 -16.62
CA ASN A 55 1.45 15.19 -15.86
C ASN A 55 0.72 14.30 -14.87
N CYS A 56 0.26 13.15 -15.37
CA CYS A 56 -0.43 12.13 -14.55
C CYS A 56 0.53 11.33 -13.65
N TRP A 57 1.86 11.40 -13.87
CA TRP A 57 2.86 10.70 -13.08
C TRP A 57 3.25 11.50 -11.84
N ASN A 58 3.20 10.84 -10.68
CA ASN A 58 3.60 11.42 -9.42
C ASN A 58 4.76 10.62 -8.85
N THR A 59 5.91 11.27 -8.61
CA THR A 59 7.03 10.66 -7.89
C THR A 59 6.61 10.30 -6.48
N VAL A 60 6.89 9.08 -6.07
CA VAL A 60 6.49 8.56 -4.75
C VAL A 60 7.69 8.05 -3.95
N VAL A 61 7.56 8.09 -2.64
CA VAL A 61 8.53 7.47 -1.72
C VAL A 61 8.39 5.96 -1.82
N GLN A 62 9.36 5.29 -2.41
CA GLN A 62 9.29 3.85 -2.77
C GLN A 62 8.86 2.95 -1.62
N LYS A 63 9.38 3.16 -0.41
CA LYS A 63 9.03 2.37 0.78
C LYS A 63 7.55 2.45 1.18
N THR A 64 6.82 3.45 0.67
CA THR A 64 5.38 3.64 0.95
C THR A 64 4.49 2.97 -0.08
N VAL A 65 5.06 2.44 -1.16
CA VAL A 65 4.30 1.81 -2.23
C VAL A 65 3.74 0.47 -1.73
N GLY A 66 2.42 0.32 -1.87
CA GLY A 66 1.70 -0.90 -1.53
C GLY A 66 0.65 -1.24 -2.59
N GLN A 67 0.49 -2.53 -2.85
CA GLN A 67 -0.48 -3.02 -3.83
C GLN A 67 -1.86 -3.17 -3.20
N PHE A 68 -2.91 -2.88 -3.97
CA PHE A 68 -4.28 -3.25 -3.67
C PHE A 68 -4.42 -4.77 -3.61
N THR A 69 -4.92 -5.29 -2.51
CA THR A 69 -5.04 -6.73 -2.26
C THR A 69 -6.14 -7.41 -3.10
N GLY A 70 -7.06 -6.63 -3.67
CA GLY A 70 -8.29 -7.12 -4.29
C GLY A 70 -9.44 -7.31 -3.31
N PHE A 71 -9.20 -7.08 -2.01
CA PHE A 71 -10.23 -7.18 -0.96
C PHE A 71 -10.68 -5.81 -0.49
N LEU A 72 -11.94 -5.74 -0.09
CA LEU A 72 -12.53 -4.59 0.56
C LEU A 72 -12.72 -4.88 2.06
N ASP A 73 -12.60 -3.86 2.87
CA ASP A 73 -12.91 -3.95 4.29
C ASP A 73 -14.43 -3.99 4.56
N PHE A 74 -14.81 -4.08 5.83
CA PHE A 74 -16.23 -4.09 6.25
C PHE A 74 -17.00 -2.84 5.82
N HIS A 75 -16.30 -1.70 5.63
CA HIS A 75 -16.87 -0.43 5.19
C HIS A 75 -16.74 -0.21 3.67
N ARG A 76 -16.40 -1.25 2.89
CA ARG A 76 -16.21 -1.22 1.44
C ARG A 76 -15.01 -0.39 0.99
N LYS A 77 -14.04 -0.17 1.87
CA LYS A 77 -12.76 0.48 1.54
C LYS A 77 -11.76 -0.53 0.99
N GLU A 78 -10.98 -0.12 0.01
CA GLU A 78 -9.91 -0.94 -0.58
C GLU A 78 -8.79 -1.20 0.43
N ILE A 79 -8.42 -2.46 0.61
CA ILE A 79 -7.32 -2.88 1.49
C ILE A 79 -6.03 -2.95 0.67
N TYR A 80 -4.99 -2.26 1.15
CA TYR A 80 -3.66 -2.22 0.55
C TYR A 80 -2.61 -2.85 1.47
N GLU A 81 -1.49 -3.29 0.89
CA GLU A 81 -0.30 -3.61 1.67
C GLU A 81 0.07 -2.43 2.57
N GLY A 82 0.51 -2.73 3.79
CA GLY A 82 0.83 -1.74 4.81
C GLY A 82 -0.36 -1.22 5.59
N ASP A 83 -1.60 -1.57 5.24
CA ASP A 83 -2.75 -1.27 6.09
C ASP A 83 -2.67 -2.04 7.40
N ILE A 84 -3.10 -1.37 8.48
CA ILE A 84 -3.34 -2.00 9.78
C ILE A 84 -4.83 -2.28 9.85
N ILE A 85 -5.19 -3.55 9.97
CA ILE A 85 -6.57 -4.00 9.98
C ILE A 85 -6.90 -4.79 11.25
N GLN A 86 -8.15 -4.69 11.69
CA GLN A 86 -8.66 -5.41 12.85
C GLN A 86 -9.99 -6.07 12.54
N ARG A 87 -10.31 -7.09 13.30
CA ARG A 87 -11.65 -7.69 13.34
C ARG A 87 -11.97 -8.19 14.73
N TYR A 88 -13.26 -8.28 15.02
CA TYR A 88 -13.78 -8.93 16.20
C TYR A 88 -14.50 -10.21 15.79
N TYR A 89 -14.38 -11.25 16.60
CA TYR A 89 -15.07 -12.52 16.38
C TYR A 89 -15.49 -13.14 17.71
N ASN A 90 -16.54 -13.94 17.67
CA ASN A 90 -17.13 -14.57 18.84
C ASN A 90 -16.81 -16.08 18.83
N ILE A 91 -16.31 -16.60 19.95
CA ILE A 91 -16.15 -18.03 20.17
C ILE A 91 -16.80 -18.35 21.53
N GLY A 92 -17.86 -19.17 21.50
CA GLY A 92 -18.51 -19.62 22.71
C GLY A 92 -19.08 -18.49 23.59
N GLY A 93 -19.56 -17.41 23.00
CA GLY A 93 -20.09 -16.25 23.72
C GLY A 93 -19.04 -15.23 24.17
N LYS A 94 -17.75 -15.50 23.91
CA LYS A 94 -16.65 -14.60 24.25
C LYS A 94 -16.12 -13.89 23.00
N ILE A 95 -15.93 -12.57 23.08
CA ILE A 95 -15.46 -11.72 21.99
C ILE A 95 -13.93 -11.65 22.04
N TYR A 96 -13.31 -11.94 20.90
CA TYR A 96 -11.88 -11.83 20.65
C TYR A 96 -11.59 -10.78 19.59
N LYS A 97 -10.43 -10.13 19.70
CA LYS A 97 -9.90 -9.19 18.70
C LYS A 97 -8.72 -9.82 17.97
N SER A 98 -8.67 -9.68 16.65
CA SER A 98 -7.53 -9.99 15.81
C SER A 98 -7.11 -8.70 15.10
N GLU A 99 -5.81 -8.42 15.07
CA GLU A 99 -5.25 -7.18 14.49
C GLU A 99 -3.87 -7.46 13.91
N GLY A 100 -3.54 -6.82 12.80
CA GLY A 100 -2.21 -6.97 12.21
C GLY A 100 -2.02 -6.11 10.96
N VAL A 101 -0.85 -6.26 10.36
CA VAL A 101 -0.44 -5.53 9.16
C VAL A 101 -0.68 -6.37 7.91
N VAL A 102 -1.22 -5.76 6.89
CA VAL A 102 -1.38 -6.39 5.57
C VAL A 102 -0.03 -6.49 4.87
N VAL A 103 0.36 -7.71 4.54
CA VAL A 103 1.62 -8.04 3.87
C VAL A 103 1.38 -8.96 2.67
N PHE A 104 2.35 -9.01 1.75
CA PHE A 104 2.41 -10.01 0.70
C PHE A 104 3.61 -10.92 0.98
N GLU A 105 3.36 -12.13 1.44
CA GLU A 105 4.37 -13.14 1.73
C GLU A 105 3.91 -14.50 1.17
N ASP A 106 4.84 -15.34 0.76
CA ASP A 106 4.58 -16.69 0.22
C ASP A 106 3.55 -16.72 -0.93
N GLY A 107 3.57 -15.68 -1.78
CA GLY A 107 2.71 -15.59 -2.95
C GLY A 107 1.25 -15.18 -2.66
N ALA A 108 0.94 -14.73 -1.45
CA ALA A 108 -0.41 -14.34 -1.06
C ALA A 108 -0.45 -13.11 -0.14
N PHE A 109 -1.57 -12.39 -0.19
CA PHE A 109 -1.85 -11.34 0.79
C PHE A 109 -2.35 -11.96 2.10
N GLY A 110 -1.79 -11.49 3.20
CA GLY A 110 -2.16 -11.92 4.53
C GLY A 110 -2.06 -10.81 5.57
N VAL A 111 -2.50 -11.11 6.77
CA VAL A 111 -2.41 -10.25 7.96
C VAL A 111 -1.34 -10.81 8.86
N LYS A 112 -0.26 -10.08 9.02
CA LYS A 112 0.86 -10.47 9.89
C LYS A 112 0.57 -10.09 11.33
N GLN A 113 0.62 -11.09 12.21
CA GLN A 113 0.37 -10.98 13.65
C GLN A 113 1.57 -11.63 14.39
N GLY A 114 2.54 -10.82 14.78
CA GLY A 114 3.82 -11.35 15.27
C GLY A 114 4.50 -12.21 14.21
N ASP A 115 4.76 -13.48 14.52
CA ASP A 115 5.39 -14.44 13.61
C ASP A 115 4.38 -15.22 12.74
N SER A 116 3.08 -15.00 12.95
CA SER A 116 2.02 -15.71 12.23
C SER A 116 1.42 -14.84 11.13
N ILE A 117 1.03 -15.48 10.02
CA ILE A 117 0.33 -14.83 8.92
C ILE A 117 -1.02 -15.52 8.70
N LEU A 118 -2.09 -14.73 8.73
CA LEU A 118 -3.44 -15.18 8.41
C LEU A 118 -3.82 -14.70 7.02
N HIS A 119 -4.06 -15.62 6.09
CA HIS A 119 -4.39 -15.26 4.72
C HIS A 119 -5.71 -14.48 4.61
N LEU A 120 -5.70 -13.36 3.88
CA LEU A 120 -6.86 -12.48 3.72
C LEU A 120 -8.08 -13.20 3.13
N HIS A 121 -7.86 -14.14 2.20
CA HIS A 121 -8.96 -14.90 1.58
C HIS A 121 -9.67 -15.84 2.54
N SER A 122 -9.02 -16.26 3.63
CA SER A 122 -9.56 -17.23 4.58
C SER A 122 -10.51 -16.62 5.60
N VAL A 123 -10.50 -15.30 5.75
CA VAL A 123 -11.21 -14.63 6.82
C VAL A 123 -11.84 -13.32 6.34
N LYS A 124 -13.08 -13.09 6.73
CA LYS A 124 -13.85 -11.88 6.42
C LYS A 124 -14.05 -10.99 7.65
N GLY A 125 -14.58 -9.80 7.44
CA GLY A 125 -14.98 -8.88 8.52
C GLY A 125 -13.85 -8.01 9.05
N TRP A 126 -12.82 -7.77 8.25
CA TRP A 126 -11.75 -6.84 8.56
C TRP A 126 -12.21 -5.38 8.43
N SER A 127 -11.68 -4.52 9.29
CA SER A 127 -11.81 -3.06 9.21
C SER A 127 -10.44 -2.41 9.23
N ILE A 128 -10.19 -1.46 8.34
CA ILE A 128 -8.96 -0.67 8.31
C ILE A 128 -9.00 0.32 9.47
N ILE A 129 -7.96 0.32 10.32
CA ILE A 129 -7.81 1.25 11.45
C ILE A 129 -6.68 2.26 11.25
N GLY A 130 -5.84 2.05 10.25
CA GLY A 130 -4.73 2.92 9.89
C GLY A 130 -3.76 2.23 8.94
N ASN A 131 -2.54 2.71 8.87
CA ASN A 131 -1.46 2.09 8.11
C ASN A 131 -0.11 2.33 8.77
N ILE A 132 0.89 1.53 8.41
CA ILE A 132 2.23 1.56 9.02
C ILE A 132 2.98 2.87 8.81
N HIS A 133 2.61 3.67 7.81
CA HIS A 133 3.29 4.93 7.46
C HIS A 133 2.72 6.13 8.21
N ASP A 134 1.41 6.18 8.41
CA ASP A 134 0.72 7.28 9.09
C ASP A 134 0.49 6.99 10.58
N ASN A 135 0.33 5.73 10.95
CA ASN A 135 -0.07 5.28 12.28
C ASN A 135 0.84 4.20 12.87
N PRO A 136 2.19 4.35 12.84
CA PRO A 136 3.09 3.30 13.33
C PRO A 136 2.86 2.93 14.80
N LYS A 137 2.39 3.87 15.61
CA LYS A 137 2.10 3.65 17.04
C LYS A 137 0.97 2.66 17.31
N LEU A 138 0.09 2.40 16.34
CA LEU A 138 -0.98 1.42 16.52
C LEU A 138 -0.42 0.00 16.72
N LEU A 139 0.78 -0.29 16.21
CA LEU A 139 1.43 -1.58 16.36
C LEU A 139 2.15 -1.73 17.70
N GLU A 140 2.54 -0.63 18.34
CA GLU A 140 3.27 -0.65 19.63
C GLU A 140 2.33 -1.01 20.80
N GLY A 141 1.03 -0.74 20.69
CA GLY A 141 0.02 -1.04 21.71
C GLY A 141 -0.55 -2.48 21.67
N GLY A 142 -0.22 -3.26 20.64
CA GLY A 142 -0.72 -4.63 20.46
C GLY A 142 0.06 -5.73 21.16
N ALA A 143 1.08 -5.39 21.92
CA ALA A 143 1.99 -6.34 22.57
C ALA A 143 1.57 -6.73 24.01
N GLN A 144 0.26 -6.71 24.28
CA GLN A 144 -0.26 -7.21 25.56
C GLN A 144 -1.10 -8.46 25.38
#